data_ed6cb958acb2cc92c14b764c78a2af49
#
_entry.id   ed6cb958acb2cc92c14b764c78a2af49
#
_cell.length_a   1.000
_cell.length_b   1.000
_cell.length_c   1.000
_cell.angle_alpha   90.00
_cell.angle_beta   90.00
_cell.angle_gamma   90.00
#
_symmetry.space_group_name_H-M   'P 1'
#
loop_
_entity.id
_entity.type
_entity.pdbx_description
1 polymer ?
#
loop_
_entity_poly.entity_id
_entity_poly.type
_entity_poly.pdbx_seq_one_letter_code
_entity_poly.pdbx_strand_id
1 'polypeptide(L)'
;LAVISALATALACYPRLSLWLNRSAPVWYLEGTVFLCGIVLWGFVFAWHTPYTRRPVFLLKLELGPFVTATVAAIIASAVFDLVLDPLLRSRIPQDYPDDLEHWFAFLLFSLALTQLFLLFAPFDWLMRLLKNRWAATNLTVLFGALVLAMRIQSLPTQLPPLLFAALLTVRIVMGFLAVSFYLRGGILLIWWWTFLFEARHLLNLNE
;
A
#
# COMPACT_ATOMS: atom_id res chain seq x y z
N LEU A 1 -2.14 -21.21 5.98
CA LEU A 1 -2.67 -19.92 5.47
C LEU A 1 -1.54 -19.02 4.98
N ALA A 2 -0.50 -18.72 5.79
CA ALA A 2 0.59 -17.81 5.39
C ALA A 2 1.24 -18.17 4.04
N VAL A 3 1.56 -19.45 3.82
CA VAL A 3 2.15 -19.92 2.56
C VAL A 3 1.21 -19.70 1.36
N ILE A 4 -0.09 -20.00 1.52
CA ILE A 4 -1.09 -19.79 0.46
C ILE A 4 -1.23 -18.31 0.14
N SER A 5 -1.31 -17.45 1.17
CA SER A 5 -1.40 -16.00 0.99
C SER A 5 -0.12 -15.41 0.39
N ALA A 6 1.05 -15.95 0.74
CA ALA A 6 2.33 -15.56 0.15
C ALA A 6 2.40 -15.95 -1.34
N LEU A 7 1.91 -17.14 -1.70
CA LEU A 7 1.83 -17.56 -3.09
C LEU A 7 0.89 -16.65 -3.89
N ALA A 8 -0.29 -16.34 -3.34
CA ALA A 8 -1.21 -15.39 -3.97
C ALA A 8 -0.58 -14.00 -4.13
N THR A 9 0.19 -13.53 -3.12
CA THR A 9 0.94 -12.27 -3.20
C THR A 9 1.99 -12.30 -4.31
N ALA A 10 2.79 -13.36 -4.41
CA ALA A 10 3.80 -13.50 -5.46
C ALA A 10 3.15 -13.49 -6.86
N LEU A 11 2.12 -14.30 -7.06
CA LEU A 11 1.38 -14.33 -8.33
C LEU A 11 0.75 -12.96 -8.68
N ALA A 12 0.20 -12.25 -7.70
CA ALA A 12 -0.33 -10.91 -7.91
C ALA A 12 0.76 -9.86 -8.24
N CYS A 13 1.99 -10.08 -7.80
CA CYS A 13 3.13 -9.20 -8.12
C CYS A 13 3.75 -9.51 -9.49
N TYR A 14 3.53 -10.70 -10.05
CA TYR A 14 4.16 -11.14 -11.31
C TYR A 14 3.98 -10.14 -12.46
N PRO A 15 2.78 -9.61 -12.78
CA PRO A 15 2.62 -8.65 -13.86
C PRO A 15 3.53 -7.41 -13.71
N ARG A 16 3.61 -6.84 -12.51
CA ARG A 16 4.47 -5.68 -12.25
C ARG A 16 5.95 -6.02 -12.38
N LEU A 17 6.37 -7.19 -11.90
CA LEU A 17 7.76 -7.64 -12.00
C LEU A 17 8.16 -7.95 -13.45
N SER A 18 7.24 -8.49 -14.26
CA SER A 18 7.48 -8.79 -15.67
C SER A 18 7.62 -7.52 -16.54
N LEU A 19 6.84 -6.48 -16.24
CA LEU A 19 6.85 -5.18 -16.92
C LEU A 19 8.03 -4.28 -16.51
N TRP A 20 8.78 -4.65 -15.48
CA TRP A 20 9.93 -3.84 -15.04
C TRP A 20 11.12 -3.96 -16.00
N LEU A 21 11.29 -2.96 -16.86
CA LEU A 21 12.25 -2.97 -17.98
C LEU A 21 13.72 -3.03 -17.54
N ASN A 22 14.10 -2.28 -16.51
CA ASN A 22 15.49 -2.13 -16.04
C ASN A 22 15.82 -3.01 -14.82
N ARG A 23 15.23 -4.20 -14.73
CA ARG A 23 15.50 -5.12 -13.61
C ARG A 23 16.92 -5.68 -13.69
N SER A 24 17.59 -5.69 -12.55
CA SER A 24 18.93 -6.28 -12.39
C SER A 24 18.92 -7.80 -12.22
N ALA A 25 17.75 -8.39 -11.97
CA ALA A 25 17.58 -9.82 -11.67
C ALA A 25 16.47 -10.45 -12.54
N PRO A 26 16.50 -11.77 -12.79
CA PRO A 26 15.43 -12.49 -13.48
C PRO A 26 14.11 -12.41 -12.71
N VAL A 27 12.99 -12.41 -13.43
CA VAL A 27 11.63 -12.31 -12.82
C VAL A 27 11.40 -13.42 -11.80
N TRP A 28 11.74 -14.67 -12.12
CA TRP A 28 11.57 -15.79 -11.21
C TRP A 28 12.30 -15.65 -9.88
N TYR A 29 13.47 -14.98 -9.89
CA TYR A 29 14.23 -14.70 -8.66
C TYR A 29 13.53 -13.64 -7.79
N LEU A 30 13.03 -12.56 -8.42
CA LEU A 30 12.28 -11.52 -7.75
C LEU A 30 10.96 -12.08 -7.18
N GLU A 31 10.26 -12.89 -7.97
CA GLU A 31 9.01 -13.55 -7.55
C GLU A 31 9.26 -14.52 -6.38
N GLY A 32 10.32 -15.33 -6.46
CA GLY A 32 10.74 -16.19 -5.36
C GLY A 32 11.07 -15.40 -4.09
N THR A 33 11.71 -14.24 -4.24
CA THR A 33 12.00 -13.34 -3.11
C THR A 33 10.71 -12.78 -2.51
N VAL A 34 9.75 -12.33 -3.34
CA VAL A 34 8.43 -11.87 -2.88
C VAL A 34 7.69 -12.98 -2.16
N PHE A 35 7.74 -14.21 -2.68
CA PHE A 35 7.12 -15.37 -2.04
C PHE A 35 7.72 -15.65 -0.65
N LEU A 36 9.04 -15.74 -0.55
CA LEU A 36 9.72 -16.02 0.73
C LEU A 36 9.50 -14.90 1.76
N CYS A 37 9.64 -13.65 1.36
CA CYS A 37 9.31 -12.50 2.22
C CYS A 37 7.83 -12.52 2.61
N GLY A 38 6.95 -12.83 1.66
CA GLY A 38 5.51 -12.95 1.86
C GLY A 38 5.14 -13.99 2.92
N ILE A 39 5.82 -15.16 2.99
CA ILE A 39 5.60 -16.16 4.04
C ILE A 39 5.84 -15.55 5.42
N VAL A 40 6.93 -14.81 5.59
CA VAL A 40 7.28 -14.17 6.87
C VAL A 40 6.26 -13.08 7.23
N LEU A 41 5.95 -12.20 6.27
CA LEU A 41 5.04 -11.08 6.51
C LEU A 41 3.61 -11.55 6.80
N TRP A 42 3.07 -12.49 6.02
CA TRP A 42 1.77 -13.11 6.31
C TRP A 42 1.79 -13.93 7.59
N GLY A 43 2.94 -14.54 7.91
CA GLY A 43 3.14 -15.19 9.19
C GLY A 43 2.91 -14.23 10.37
N PHE A 44 3.42 -13.01 10.29
CA PHE A 44 3.19 -11.97 11.31
C PHE A 44 1.72 -11.59 11.40
N VAL A 45 1.06 -11.39 10.26
CA VAL A 45 -0.37 -11.02 10.22
C VAL A 45 -1.22 -12.13 10.86
N PHE A 46 -1.09 -13.37 10.42
CA PHE A 46 -1.93 -14.47 10.93
C PHE A 46 -1.63 -14.85 12.37
N ALA A 47 -0.36 -14.72 12.79
CA ALA A 47 0.01 -15.04 14.16
C ALA A 47 -0.47 -13.99 15.16
N TRP A 48 -0.51 -12.70 14.79
CA TRP A 48 -0.64 -11.64 15.78
C TRP A 48 -1.86 -10.75 15.60
N HIS A 49 -2.44 -10.63 14.39
CA HIS A 49 -3.61 -9.78 14.21
C HIS A 49 -4.77 -10.13 15.15
N THR A 50 -5.28 -11.35 15.06
CA THR A 50 -6.44 -11.78 15.85
C THR A 50 -6.21 -11.74 17.36
N PRO A 51 -5.09 -12.26 17.91
CA PRO A 51 -4.83 -12.21 19.36
C PRO A 51 -4.77 -10.79 19.94
N TYR A 52 -4.21 -9.82 19.19
CA TYR A 52 -4.00 -8.47 19.70
C TYR A 52 -5.10 -7.47 19.33
N THR A 53 -5.79 -7.66 18.19
CA THR A 53 -6.89 -6.78 17.77
C THR A 53 -8.26 -7.30 18.16
N ARG A 54 -8.37 -8.60 18.47
CA ARG A 54 -9.62 -9.34 18.71
C ARG A 54 -10.55 -9.32 17.50
N ARG A 55 -10.01 -9.18 16.30
CA ARG A 55 -10.75 -9.17 15.03
C ARG A 55 -10.14 -10.16 14.05
N PRO A 56 -10.93 -10.81 13.20
CA PRO A 56 -10.40 -11.69 12.18
C PRO A 56 -9.60 -10.89 11.14
N VAL A 57 -8.57 -11.49 10.56
CA VAL A 57 -7.73 -10.89 9.50
C VAL A 57 -8.58 -10.54 8.28
N PHE A 58 -9.47 -11.46 7.87
CA PHE A 58 -10.45 -11.27 6.79
C PHE A 58 -11.85 -11.10 7.41
N LEU A 59 -12.34 -9.88 7.39
CA LEU A 59 -13.68 -9.53 7.87
C LEU A 59 -14.62 -9.55 6.66
N LEU A 60 -15.33 -10.69 6.45
CA LEU A 60 -16.23 -10.87 5.30
C LEU A 60 -17.50 -10.02 5.40
N LYS A 61 -17.89 -9.60 6.59
CA LYS A 61 -19.05 -8.70 6.79
C LYS A 61 -18.54 -7.28 6.99
N LEU A 62 -18.55 -6.50 5.90
CA LEU A 62 -18.26 -5.07 5.98
C LEU A 62 -19.46 -4.33 6.55
N GLU A 63 -19.24 -3.60 7.65
CA GLU A 63 -20.22 -2.67 8.17
C GLU A 63 -20.37 -1.48 7.22
N LEU A 64 -21.60 -1.02 6.99
CA LEU A 64 -21.90 0.08 6.07
C LEU A 64 -21.14 1.37 6.42
N GLY A 65 -21.06 1.71 7.71
CA GLY A 65 -20.40 2.93 8.17
C GLY A 65 -18.93 3.01 7.78
N PRO A 66 -18.07 2.05 8.17
CA PRO A 66 -16.68 2.00 7.73
C PRO A 66 -16.51 1.94 6.21
N PHE A 67 -17.38 1.22 5.50
CA PHE A 67 -17.34 1.12 4.04
C PHE A 67 -17.58 2.49 3.38
N VAL A 68 -18.64 3.20 3.76
CA VAL A 68 -18.94 4.55 3.25
C VAL A 68 -17.81 5.52 3.60
N THR A 69 -17.29 5.47 4.83
CA THR A 69 -16.19 6.34 5.26
C THR A 69 -14.93 6.10 4.42
N ALA A 70 -14.58 4.83 4.16
CA ALA A 70 -13.42 4.50 3.32
C ALA A 70 -13.63 4.95 1.87
N THR A 71 -14.84 4.80 1.33
CA THR A 71 -15.18 5.26 -0.02
C THR A 71 -15.06 6.77 -0.14
N VAL A 72 -15.65 7.53 0.78
CA VAL A 72 -15.55 9.01 0.78
C VAL A 72 -14.10 9.47 0.94
N ALA A 73 -13.36 8.85 1.86
CA ALA A 73 -11.93 9.17 2.04
C ALA A 73 -11.10 8.86 0.79
N ALA A 74 -11.40 7.75 0.07
CA ALA A 74 -10.74 7.42 -1.18
C ALA A 74 -11.02 8.46 -2.27
N ILE A 75 -12.28 8.88 -2.42
CA ILE A 75 -12.68 9.89 -3.41
C ILE A 75 -11.98 11.23 -3.12
N ILE A 76 -11.97 11.68 -1.85
CA ILE A 76 -11.29 12.92 -1.46
C ILE A 76 -9.78 12.81 -1.72
N ALA A 77 -9.15 11.71 -1.31
CA ALA A 77 -7.74 11.50 -1.53
C ALA A 77 -7.39 11.46 -3.02
N SER A 78 -8.18 10.75 -3.83
CA SER A 78 -8.03 10.70 -5.29
C SER A 78 -8.13 12.08 -5.92
N ALA A 79 -9.12 12.88 -5.52
CA ALA A 79 -9.27 14.25 -6.02
C ALA A 79 -8.09 15.16 -5.64
N VAL A 80 -7.57 15.04 -4.40
CA VAL A 80 -6.39 15.81 -3.97
C VAL A 80 -5.16 15.41 -4.78
N PHE A 81 -4.96 14.12 -5.03
CA PHE A 81 -3.85 13.66 -5.85
C PHE A 81 -4.00 14.12 -7.30
N ASP A 82 -5.13 13.83 -7.93
CA ASP A 82 -5.37 14.11 -9.34
C ASP A 82 -5.29 15.61 -9.66
N LEU A 83 -5.88 16.46 -8.82
CA LEU A 83 -5.94 17.92 -9.07
C LEU A 83 -4.69 18.67 -8.63
N VAL A 84 -3.95 18.19 -7.62
CA VAL A 84 -2.87 18.98 -6.98
C VAL A 84 -1.51 18.30 -7.11
N LEU A 85 -1.40 17.01 -6.79
CA LEU A 85 -0.10 16.35 -6.68
C LEU A 85 0.33 15.69 -8.01
N ASP A 86 -0.56 14.97 -8.68
CA ASP A 86 -0.25 14.24 -9.90
C ASP A 86 0.28 15.14 -11.03
N PRO A 87 -0.26 16.35 -11.30
CA PRO A 87 0.31 17.26 -12.30
C PRO A 87 1.76 17.66 -12.01
N LEU A 88 2.15 17.76 -10.73
CA LEU A 88 3.48 18.12 -10.30
C LEU A 88 4.44 16.92 -10.28
N LEU A 89 3.92 15.71 -10.10
CA LEU A 89 4.69 14.50 -9.93
C LEU A 89 4.90 13.73 -11.25
N ARG A 90 3.91 13.73 -12.14
CA ARG A 90 3.93 12.97 -13.40
C ARG A 90 5.17 13.29 -14.24
N SER A 91 5.56 14.55 -14.33
CA SER A 91 6.78 14.97 -15.05
C SER A 91 8.09 14.58 -14.35
N ARG A 92 8.06 14.27 -13.05
CA ARG A 92 9.25 14.00 -12.23
C ARG A 92 9.46 12.52 -11.94
N ILE A 93 8.38 11.76 -11.87
CA ILE A 93 8.35 10.33 -11.52
C ILE A 93 7.42 9.61 -12.50
N PRO A 94 7.66 9.68 -13.82
CA PRO A 94 6.77 9.08 -14.81
C PRO A 94 6.58 7.58 -14.60
N GLN A 95 7.59 6.89 -14.07
CA GLN A 95 7.52 5.44 -13.78
C GLN A 95 6.46 5.04 -12.73
N ASP A 96 5.87 5.99 -12.01
CA ASP A 96 4.82 5.73 -11.02
C ASP A 96 3.41 5.90 -11.61
N TYR A 97 3.32 6.33 -12.87
CA TYR A 97 2.08 6.55 -13.58
C TYR A 97 1.92 5.52 -14.68
N PRO A 98 0.85 4.74 -14.68
CA PRO A 98 0.60 3.76 -15.72
C PRO A 98 0.22 4.47 -17.04
N ASP A 99 0.79 4.00 -18.14
CA ASP A 99 0.52 4.52 -19.48
C ASP A 99 -0.67 3.82 -20.15
N ASP A 100 -1.01 2.61 -19.70
CA ASP A 100 -2.08 1.79 -20.24
C ASP A 100 -2.76 0.93 -19.16
N LEU A 101 -3.81 0.21 -19.57
CA LEU A 101 -4.58 -0.66 -18.66
C LEU A 101 -3.77 -1.82 -18.11
N GLU A 102 -2.81 -2.36 -18.86
CA GLU A 102 -1.99 -3.48 -18.41
C GLU A 102 -1.05 -3.02 -17.27
N HIS A 103 -0.38 -1.88 -17.46
CA HIS A 103 0.45 -1.26 -16.44
C HIS A 103 -0.38 -0.88 -15.21
N TRP A 104 -1.57 -0.27 -15.41
CA TRP A 104 -2.46 0.07 -14.31
C TRP A 104 -2.86 -1.17 -13.49
N PHE A 105 -3.27 -2.25 -14.17
CA PHE A 105 -3.66 -3.48 -13.47
C PHE A 105 -2.49 -4.12 -12.73
N ALA A 106 -1.30 -4.10 -13.33
CA ALA A 106 -0.08 -4.58 -12.68
C ALA A 106 0.28 -3.76 -11.43
N PHE A 107 0.14 -2.43 -11.49
CA PHE A 107 0.32 -1.55 -10.33
C PHE A 107 -0.71 -1.81 -9.24
N LEU A 108 -1.98 -1.93 -9.61
CA LEU A 108 -3.06 -2.21 -8.68
C LEU A 108 -2.82 -3.51 -7.91
N LEU A 109 -2.54 -4.60 -8.62
CA LEU A 109 -2.28 -5.89 -7.99
C LEU A 109 -1.08 -5.84 -7.04
N PHE A 110 0.00 -5.18 -7.46
CA PHE A 110 1.19 -4.99 -6.62
C PHE A 110 0.88 -4.16 -5.38
N SER A 111 0.10 -3.08 -5.53
CA SER A 111 -0.33 -2.23 -4.42
C SER A 111 -1.17 -3.01 -3.41
N LEU A 112 -2.18 -3.77 -3.88
CA LEU A 112 -3.07 -4.54 -3.02
C LEU A 112 -2.34 -5.68 -2.30
N ALA A 113 -1.45 -6.38 -3.00
CA ALA A 113 -0.81 -7.59 -2.48
C ALA A 113 0.42 -7.28 -1.62
N LEU A 114 1.44 -6.62 -2.18
CA LEU A 114 2.73 -6.45 -1.52
C LEU A 114 2.85 -5.13 -0.78
N THR A 115 2.42 -4.02 -1.38
CA THR A 115 2.62 -2.69 -0.77
C THR A 115 1.86 -2.59 0.55
N GLN A 116 0.59 -3.00 0.59
CA GLN A 116 -0.20 -2.98 1.83
C GLN A 116 0.33 -3.98 2.87
N LEU A 117 0.75 -5.16 2.42
CA LEU A 117 1.34 -6.16 3.31
C LEU A 117 2.61 -5.64 3.98
N PHE A 118 3.50 -5.05 3.20
CA PHE A 118 4.82 -4.58 3.65
C PHE A 118 4.75 -3.28 4.46
N LEU A 119 3.91 -2.32 4.06
CA LEU A 119 3.87 -1.00 4.70
C LEU A 119 2.83 -0.86 5.81
N LEU A 120 1.84 -1.75 5.87
CA LEU A 120 0.73 -1.63 6.81
C LEU A 120 0.52 -2.90 7.64
N PHE A 121 0.14 -4.03 7.01
CA PHE A 121 -0.38 -5.18 7.74
C PHE A 121 0.69 -5.81 8.65
N ALA A 122 1.81 -6.23 8.07
CA ALA A 122 2.85 -6.91 8.81
C ALA A 122 3.55 -6.02 9.86
N PRO A 123 3.96 -4.76 9.54
CA PRO A 123 4.55 -3.88 10.54
C PRO A 123 3.60 -3.57 11.69
N PHE A 124 2.31 -3.29 11.39
CA PHE A 124 1.34 -2.99 12.45
C PHE A 124 1.16 -4.17 13.41
N ASP A 125 0.94 -5.39 12.89
CA ASP A 125 0.70 -6.55 13.73
C ASP A 125 1.95 -6.97 14.51
N TRP A 126 3.13 -6.85 13.92
CA TRP A 126 4.41 -7.06 14.60
C TRP A 126 4.62 -6.04 15.74
N LEU A 127 4.38 -4.76 15.49
CA LEU A 127 4.49 -3.69 16.49
C LEU A 127 3.44 -3.83 17.59
N MET A 128 2.22 -4.27 17.25
CA MET A 128 1.18 -4.57 18.23
C MET A 128 1.63 -5.67 19.21
N ARG A 129 2.31 -6.70 18.72
CA ARG A 129 2.88 -7.74 19.59
C ARG A 129 3.95 -7.18 20.53
N LEU A 130 4.88 -6.39 19.98
CA LEU A 130 6.02 -5.86 20.75
C LEU A 130 5.61 -4.86 21.81
N LEU A 131 4.76 -3.90 21.42
CA LEU A 131 4.45 -2.73 22.23
C LEU A 131 3.20 -2.94 23.09
N LYS A 132 2.30 -3.84 22.67
CA LYS A 132 0.99 -4.06 23.33
C LYS A 132 0.18 -2.76 23.50
N ASN A 133 0.53 -1.74 22.73
CA ASN A 133 -0.06 -0.42 22.72
C ASN A 133 -0.45 -0.03 21.30
N ARG A 134 -1.76 0.09 21.07
CA ARG A 134 -2.32 0.37 19.75
C ARG A 134 -1.87 1.71 19.18
N TRP A 135 -1.80 2.75 20.02
CA TRP A 135 -1.38 4.07 19.58
C TRP A 135 0.10 4.10 19.18
N ALA A 136 0.96 3.49 19.98
CA ALA A 136 2.37 3.38 19.66
C ALA A 136 2.59 2.55 18.38
N ALA A 137 1.91 1.42 18.23
CA ALA A 137 1.97 0.61 17.01
C ALA A 137 1.50 1.39 15.78
N THR A 138 0.39 2.14 15.88
CA THR A 138 -0.12 3.00 14.80
C THR A 138 0.92 4.04 14.39
N ASN A 139 1.42 4.83 15.36
CA ASN A 139 2.39 5.90 15.08
C ASN A 139 3.66 5.36 14.42
N LEU A 140 4.22 4.24 14.92
CA LEU A 140 5.43 3.64 14.35
C LEU A 140 5.19 3.03 12.97
N THR A 141 4.02 2.44 12.72
CA THR A 141 3.65 1.96 11.37
C THR A 141 3.56 3.12 10.38
N VAL A 142 2.91 4.22 10.77
CA VAL A 142 2.81 5.42 9.93
C VAL A 142 4.17 6.05 9.68
N LEU A 143 5.00 6.15 10.71
CA LEU A 143 6.38 6.65 10.60
C LEU A 143 7.23 5.77 9.69
N PHE A 144 7.13 4.43 9.80
CA PHE A 144 7.79 3.50 8.90
C PHE A 144 7.39 3.74 7.44
N GLY A 145 6.10 3.88 7.14
CA GLY A 145 5.62 4.18 5.80
C GLY A 145 6.11 5.54 5.27
N ALA A 146 6.17 6.57 6.14
CA ALA A 146 6.72 7.87 5.79
C ALA A 146 8.24 7.81 5.53
N LEU A 147 8.98 7.04 6.34
CA LEU A 147 10.41 6.82 6.16
C LEU A 147 10.72 6.12 4.83
N VAL A 148 9.99 5.05 4.49
CA VAL A 148 10.14 4.34 3.21
C VAL A 148 9.89 5.29 2.04
N LEU A 149 8.85 6.13 2.11
CA LEU A 149 8.61 7.15 1.08
C LEU A 149 9.76 8.17 1.00
N ALA A 150 10.25 8.66 2.13
CA ALA A 150 11.36 9.61 2.16
C ALA A 150 12.63 9.02 1.53
N MET A 151 12.98 7.78 1.88
CA MET A 151 14.12 7.06 1.29
C MET A 151 13.96 6.88 -0.22
N ARG A 152 12.75 6.51 -0.67
CA ARG A 152 12.44 6.37 -2.10
C ARG A 152 12.60 7.69 -2.85
N ILE A 153 12.08 8.81 -2.31
CA ILE A 153 12.20 10.12 -2.94
C ILE A 153 13.68 10.56 -3.01
N GLN A 154 14.46 10.30 -1.96
CA GLN A 154 15.89 10.63 -1.95
C GLN A 154 16.70 9.81 -2.96
N SER A 155 16.24 8.62 -3.34
CA SER A 155 16.88 7.77 -4.36
C SER A 155 16.53 8.18 -5.80
N LEU A 156 15.62 9.14 -6.00
CA LEU A 156 15.27 9.64 -7.33
C LEU A 156 16.43 10.44 -7.95
N PRO A 157 16.63 10.33 -9.28
CA PRO A 157 17.66 11.10 -9.96
C PRO A 157 17.39 12.60 -9.96
N THR A 158 16.14 13.00 -9.89
CA THR A 158 15.70 14.40 -9.81
C THR A 158 15.21 14.73 -8.40
N GLN A 159 15.85 15.73 -7.76
CA GLN A 159 15.41 16.17 -6.44
C GLN A 159 14.07 16.90 -6.52
N LEU A 160 13.16 16.54 -5.62
CA LEU A 160 11.89 17.24 -5.48
C LEU A 160 12.07 18.56 -4.74
N PRO A 161 11.30 19.62 -5.09
CA PRO A 161 11.25 20.85 -4.30
C PRO A 161 10.90 20.56 -2.85
N PRO A 162 11.52 21.24 -1.86
CA PRO A 162 11.28 20.95 -0.44
C PRO A 162 9.81 21.04 -0.02
N LEU A 163 9.06 21.98 -0.59
CA LEU A 163 7.63 22.11 -0.32
C LEU A 163 6.83 20.90 -0.81
N LEU A 164 7.13 20.42 -2.02
CA LEU A 164 6.46 19.23 -2.59
C LEU A 164 6.81 17.97 -1.78
N PHE A 165 8.07 17.83 -1.37
CA PHE A 165 8.51 16.76 -0.49
C PHE A 165 7.75 16.77 0.85
N ALA A 166 7.66 17.96 1.50
CA ALA A 166 6.93 18.10 2.75
C ALA A 166 5.41 17.78 2.56
N ALA A 167 4.81 18.23 1.46
CA ALA A 167 3.41 17.94 1.15
C ALA A 167 3.19 16.44 0.99
N LEU A 168 4.05 15.74 0.25
CA LEU A 168 3.96 14.29 0.06
C LEU A 168 4.10 13.52 1.38
N LEU A 169 5.05 13.91 2.23
CA LEU A 169 5.19 13.30 3.56
C LEU A 169 3.95 13.54 4.43
N THR A 170 3.42 14.76 4.42
CA THR A 170 2.21 15.10 5.18
C THR A 170 1.03 14.24 4.72
N VAL A 171 0.79 14.18 3.42
CA VAL A 171 -0.27 13.35 2.84
C VAL A 171 -0.04 11.87 3.18
N ARG A 172 1.20 11.37 3.06
CA ARG A 172 1.54 9.99 3.42
C ARG A 172 1.22 9.67 4.87
N ILE A 173 1.51 10.58 5.79
CA ILE A 173 1.20 10.43 7.22
C ILE A 173 -0.33 10.36 7.43
N VAL A 174 -1.08 11.30 6.85
CA VAL A 174 -2.55 11.31 6.95
C VAL A 174 -3.15 10.01 6.39
N MET A 175 -2.74 9.63 5.18
CA MET A 175 -3.18 8.38 4.55
C MET A 175 -2.81 7.14 5.38
N GLY A 176 -1.64 7.16 6.03
CA GLY A 176 -1.20 6.10 6.94
C GLY A 176 -2.12 5.94 8.14
N PHE A 177 -2.53 7.03 8.80
CA PHE A 177 -3.48 6.99 9.91
C PHE A 177 -4.86 6.50 9.46
N LEU A 178 -5.35 6.94 8.31
CA LEU A 178 -6.60 6.46 7.73
C LEU A 178 -6.52 4.96 7.43
N ALA A 179 -5.42 4.50 6.81
CA ALA A 179 -5.22 3.10 6.48
C ALA A 179 -5.23 2.21 7.74
N VAL A 180 -4.48 2.57 8.81
CA VAL A 180 -4.53 1.83 10.08
C VAL A 180 -5.93 1.84 10.66
N SER A 181 -6.65 2.98 10.61
CA SER A 181 -8.03 3.08 11.09
C SER A 181 -8.96 2.13 10.34
N PHE A 182 -8.87 2.08 9.01
CA PHE A 182 -9.68 1.18 8.17
C PHE A 182 -9.30 -0.29 8.40
N TYR A 183 -8.00 -0.60 8.50
CA TYR A 183 -7.54 -1.94 8.84
C TYR A 183 -8.14 -2.45 10.16
N LEU A 184 -8.19 -1.59 11.16
CA LEU A 184 -8.75 -1.92 12.45
C LEU A 184 -10.29 -2.01 12.46
N ARG A 185 -10.99 -1.37 11.53
CA ARG A 185 -12.47 -1.38 11.46
C ARG A 185 -13.02 -2.45 10.53
N GLY A 186 -12.37 -2.69 9.40
CA GLY A 186 -12.88 -3.57 8.33
C GLY A 186 -11.87 -4.61 7.83
N GLY A 187 -10.70 -4.74 8.50
CA GLY A 187 -9.68 -5.72 8.10
C GLY A 187 -9.06 -5.42 6.74
N ILE A 188 -8.47 -6.45 6.17
CA ILE A 188 -7.77 -6.37 4.87
C ILE A 188 -8.72 -5.98 3.74
N LEU A 189 -9.95 -6.49 3.71
CA LEU A 189 -10.89 -6.23 2.63
C LEU A 189 -11.25 -4.75 2.51
N LEU A 190 -11.40 -4.04 3.64
CA LEU A 190 -11.69 -2.61 3.61
C LEU A 190 -10.50 -1.80 3.10
N ILE A 191 -9.27 -2.21 3.42
CA ILE A 191 -8.05 -1.59 2.88
C ILE A 191 -7.93 -1.84 1.39
N TRP A 192 -8.19 -3.07 0.93
CA TRP A 192 -8.18 -3.38 -0.49
C TRP A 192 -9.21 -2.56 -1.27
N TRP A 193 -10.42 -2.42 -0.73
CA TRP A 193 -11.44 -1.55 -1.31
C TRP A 193 -10.99 -0.09 -1.42
N TRP A 194 -10.45 0.45 -0.32
CA TRP A 194 -9.94 1.83 -0.30
C TRP A 194 -8.78 2.03 -1.26
N THR A 195 -7.83 1.10 -1.30
CA THR A 195 -6.68 1.14 -2.21
C THR A 195 -7.15 1.02 -3.67
N PHE A 196 -8.08 0.12 -3.97
CA PHE A 196 -8.66 -0.01 -5.30
C PHE A 196 -9.26 1.31 -5.79
N LEU A 197 -10.10 1.96 -4.99
CA LEU A 197 -10.70 3.24 -5.35
C LEU A 197 -9.65 4.34 -5.52
N PHE A 198 -8.63 4.35 -4.68
CA PHE A 198 -7.54 5.33 -4.78
C PHE A 198 -6.72 5.14 -6.06
N GLU A 199 -6.39 3.90 -6.43
CA GLU A 199 -5.66 3.60 -7.66
C GLU A 199 -6.53 3.77 -8.92
N ALA A 200 -7.86 3.67 -8.80
CA ALA A 200 -8.78 3.89 -9.91
C ALA A 200 -8.72 5.32 -10.50
N ARG A 201 -8.17 6.31 -9.77
CA ARG A 201 -7.95 7.66 -10.29
C ARG A 201 -7.08 7.67 -11.55
N HIS A 202 -6.13 6.74 -11.65
CA HIS A 202 -5.25 6.65 -12.82
C HIS A 202 -5.98 6.25 -14.11
N LEU A 203 -7.17 5.58 -13.99
CA LEU A 203 -7.99 5.24 -15.16
C LEU A 203 -8.54 6.47 -15.89
N LEU A 204 -8.74 7.57 -15.17
CA LEU A 204 -9.23 8.82 -15.74
C LEU A 204 -8.21 9.47 -16.69
N ASN A 205 -6.95 9.16 -16.48
CA ASN A 205 -5.81 9.81 -17.14
C ASN A 205 -5.03 8.87 -18.09
N LEU A 206 -5.55 7.66 -18.39
CA LEU A 206 -4.89 6.73 -19.33
C LEU A 206 -4.94 7.17 -20.78
N ASN A 207 -5.80 8.14 -21.12
CA ASN A 207 -6.01 8.61 -22.50
C ASN A 207 -5.39 10.01 -22.76
N GLU A 208 -4.70 10.58 -21.78
CA GLU A 208 -4.00 11.86 -21.89
C GLU A 208 -2.48 11.65 -22.08
#